data_d8d8b4e7a3b1dab11f0928c558f235ca
#
_entry.id   d8d8b4e7a3b1dab11f0928c558f235ca
#
_cell.length_a   1.000
_cell.length_b   1.000
_cell.length_c   1.000
_cell.angle_alpha   90.00
_cell.angle_beta   90.00
_cell.angle_gamma   90.00
#
_symmetry.space_group_name_H-M   'P 1'
#
loop_
_entity.id
_entity.type
_entity.pdbx_description
1 polymer ?
#
loop_
_entity_poly.entity_id
_entity_poly.type
_entity_poly.pdbx_seq_one_letter_code
_entity_poly.pdbx_strand_id
1 'polypeptide(L)'
;MGMFTVIPQSTFEEMQMDAGVLLKTFNPAEPAAPADSAIICATTGGITVRCTAEYSDLGEDVDNCPNNMKELKHLDSWDCGFEFTSLGTSAESIKLALGAADITASTSKIVPRKDLAQTDFSDIWWVGDRADGGLVAVKLKNALSTEGFSLQTTKNGKGQVSVNLTGHVSIDAQSEMPMEFYSIAGAGA
;
A
#
# COMPACT_ATOMS: atom_id res chain seq x y z
N MET A 1 18.11 -0.81 -36.86
CA MET A 1 17.81 -0.86 -35.41
C MET A 1 19.07 -0.34 -34.71
N GLY A 2 18.96 0.64 -33.82
CA GLY A 2 20.12 1.21 -33.17
C GLY A 2 20.71 0.23 -32.13
N MET A 3 22.03 0.26 -31.94
CA MET A 3 22.76 -0.67 -31.06
C MET A 3 22.28 -0.64 -29.59
N PHE A 4 21.66 0.47 -29.16
CA PHE A 4 21.16 0.69 -27.78
C PHE A 4 19.62 0.69 -27.66
N THR A 5 18.90 0.12 -28.64
CA THR A 5 17.43 0.05 -28.66
C THR A 5 16.91 -1.37 -28.54
N VAL A 6 17.71 -2.28 -28.01
CA VAL A 6 17.30 -3.67 -27.77
C VAL A 6 16.66 -3.74 -26.37
N ILE A 7 15.41 -4.20 -26.32
CA ILE A 7 14.69 -4.49 -25.08
C ILE A 7 14.70 -6.01 -24.89
N PRO A 8 15.17 -6.56 -23.77
CA PRO A 8 15.10 -7.99 -23.49
C PRO A 8 13.63 -8.46 -23.47
N GLN A 9 13.37 -9.67 -23.95
CA GLN A 9 12.03 -10.26 -23.93
C GLN A 9 11.49 -10.40 -22.50
N SER A 10 12.34 -10.73 -21.55
CA SER A 10 12.00 -10.81 -20.10
C SER A 10 11.37 -9.53 -19.55
N THR A 11 11.67 -8.37 -20.14
CA THR A 11 11.03 -7.10 -19.75
C THR A 11 9.51 -7.15 -19.90
N PHE A 12 9.01 -7.82 -20.94
CA PHE A 12 7.57 -7.96 -21.17
C PHE A 12 6.93 -9.00 -20.27
N GLU A 13 7.70 -10.02 -19.86
CA GLU A 13 7.27 -11.08 -18.97
C GLU A 13 7.12 -10.56 -17.51
N GLU A 14 7.99 -9.63 -17.11
CA GLU A 14 8.01 -9.02 -15.78
C GLU A 14 7.03 -7.86 -15.58
N MET A 15 6.32 -7.45 -16.64
CA MET A 15 5.37 -6.33 -16.54
C MET A 15 4.19 -6.68 -15.63
N GLN A 16 3.91 -5.79 -14.69
CA GLN A 16 2.69 -5.86 -13.89
C GLN A 16 1.50 -5.43 -14.76
N MET A 17 0.43 -6.20 -14.72
CA MET A 17 -0.78 -6.01 -15.52
C MET A 17 -1.95 -5.59 -14.61
N ASP A 18 -2.82 -4.75 -15.15
CA ASP A 18 -4.05 -4.29 -14.49
C ASP A 18 -3.82 -3.54 -13.16
N ALA A 19 -4.89 -3.20 -12.46
CA ALA A 19 -4.83 -2.42 -11.21
C ALA A 19 -4.51 -3.26 -9.97
N GLY A 20 -4.61 -4.59 -10.07
CA GLY A 20 -4.52 -5.47 -8.91
C GLY A 20 -5.71 -5.34 -7.96
N VAL A 21 -5.61 -5.98 -6.81
CA VAL A 21 -6.65 -6.00 -5.77
C VAL A 21 -6.07 -5.73 -4.40
N LEU A 22 -6.89 -5.12 -3.52
CA LEU A 22 -6.56 -4.93 -2.11
C LEU A 22 -7.20 -6.02 -1.26
N LEU A 23 -6.39 -6.71 -0.47
CA LEU A 23 -6.78 -7.87 0.32
C LEU A 23 -6.48 -7.66 1.82
N LYS A 24 -7.35 -8.21 2.67
CA LYS A 24 -7.14 -8.30 4.12
C LYS A 24 -6.10 -9.35 4.48
N THR A 25 -6.01 -10.42 3.69
CA THR A 25 -5.09 -11.55 3.91
C THR A 25 -4.63 -12.11 2.58
N PHE A 26 -3.35 -12.46 2.50
CA PHE A 26 -2.76 -13.13 1.34
C PHE A 26 -1.57 -13.98 1.80
N ASN A 27 -1.38 -15.17 1.19
CA ASN A 27 -0.22 -16.02 1.45
C ASN A 27 0.67 -16.09 0.20
N PRO A 28 1.83 -15.42 0.18
CA PRO A 28 2.71 -15.43 -0.97
C PRO A 28 3.40 -16.78 -1.23
N ALA A 29 3.47 -17.68 -0.22
CA ALA A 29 4.04 -19.01 -0.39
C ALA A 29 3.09 -19.98 -1.11
N GLU A 30 1.79 -19.75 -1.02
CA GLU A 30 0.74 -20.54 -1.65
C GLU A 30 -0.31 -19.61 -2.27
N PRO A 31 0.04 -18.92 -3.37
CA PRO A 31 -0.87 -17.96 -3.98
C PRO A 31 -2.11 -18.66 -4.54
N ALA A 32 -3.27 -18.18 -4.13
CA ALA A 32 -4.56 -18.67 -4.59
C ALA A 32 -5.48 -17.49 -4.91
N ALA A 33 -6.48 -17.72 -5.74
CA ALA A 33 -7.51 -16.72 -6.01
C ALA A 33 -8.18 -16.28 -4.69
N PRO A 34 -8.30 -14.96 -4.45
CA PRO A 34 -8.86 -14.46 -3.20
C PRO A 34 -10.35 -14.81 -3.08
N ALA A 35 -10.77 -15.16 -1.87
CA ALA A 35 -12.20 -15.23 -1.56
C ALA A 35 -12.81 -13.81 -1.54
N ASP A 36 -14.07 -13.65 -1.89
CA ASP A 36 -14.76 -12.35 -1.91
C ASP A 36 -14.66 -11.61 -0.56
N SER A 37 -14.68 -12.35 0.55
CA SER A 37 -14.54 -11.78 1.91
C SER A 37 -13.15 -11.23 2.24
N ALA A 38 -12.14 -11.65 1.50
CA ALA A 38 -10.77 -11.14 1.64
C ALA A 38 -10.56 -9.82 0.89
N ILE A 39 -11.36 -9.53 -0.13
CA ILE A 39 -11.27 -8.30 -0.92
C ILE A 39 -11.80 -7.13 -0.08
N ILE A 40 -11.02 -6.05 0.00
CA ILE A 40 -11.38 -4.88 0.81
C ILE A 40 -12.45 -4.04 0.12
N CYS A 41 -12.20 -3.65 -1.14
CA CYS A 41 -13.14 -2.82 -1.91
C CYS A 41 -12.81 -2.88 -3.41
N ALA A 42 -13.78 -2.45 -4.23
CA ALA A 42 -13.51 -2.10 -5.62
C ALA A 42 -12.87 -0.71 -5.70
N THR A 43 -11.88 -0.56 -6.54
CA THR A 43 -11.15 0.70 -6.74
C THR A 43 -11.40 1.29 -8.13
N THR A 44 -11.06 2.55 -8.30
CA THR A 44 -11.05 3.25 -9.60
C THR A 44 -9.80 4.12 -9.70
N GLY A 45 -9.27 4.24 -10.91
CA GLY A 45 -8.05 5.03 -11.16
C GLY A 45 -6.75 4.35 -10.79
N GLY A 46 -6.80 3.07 -10.39
CA GLY A 46 -5.64 2.30 -9.95
C GLY A 46 -5.33 2.46 -8.46
N ILE A 47 -4.21 1.86 -8.06
CA ILE A 47 -3.69 1.88 -6.68
C ILE A 47 -2.24 2.32 -6.75
N THR A 48 -1.89 3.34 -5.99
CA THR A 48 -0.51 3.80 -5.84
C THR A 48 0.11 3.11 -4.62
N VAL A 49 1.19 2.39 -4.85
CA VAL A 49 2.05 1.82 -3.79
C VAL A 49 3.24 2.75 -3.61
N ARG A 50 3.40 3.32 -2.44
CA ARG A 50 4.47 4.25 -2.12
C ARG A 50 5.37 3.68 -1.02
N CYS A 51 6.67 3.76 -1.23
CA CYS A 51 7.68 3.43 -0.22
C CYS A 51 8.89 4.33 -0.47
N THR A 52 9.00 5.41 0.29
CA THR A 52 9.99 6.47 0.10
C THR A 52 10.95 6.50 1.28
N ALA A 53 12.24 6.45 1.00
CA ALA A 53 13.28 6.58 2.02
C ALA A 53 13.57 8.05 2.30
N GLU A 54 13.69 8.40 3.57
CA GLU A 54 14.13 9.72 4.03
C GLU A 54 15.58 9.62 4.49
N TYR A 55 16.39 10.57 4.04
CA TYR A 55 17.81 10.60 4.33
C TYR A 55 18.23 11.94 4.89
N SER A 56 19.16 11.92 5.86
CA SER A 56 19.95 13.07 6.29
C SER A 56 21.39 12.98 5.81
N ASP A 57 22.02 14.13 5.69
CA ASP A 57 23.45 14.26 5.39
C ASP A 57 24.17 14.77 6.63
N LEU A 58 24.88 13.88 7.31
CA LEU A 58 25.62 14.22 8.54
C LEU A 58 26.83 15.15 8.30
N GLY A 59 27.16 15.42 7.04
CA GLY A 59 28.22 16.34 6.66
C GLY A 59 27.75 17.75 6.31
N GLU A 60 26.44 18.04 6.38
CA GLU A 60 25.87 19.31 5.91
C GLU A 60 26.46 20.55 6.64
N ASP A 61 26.72 20.43 7.96
CA ASP A 61 27.25 21.51 8.80
C ASP A 61 28.74 21.38 9.13
N VAL A 62 29.44 20.51 8.41
CA VAL A 62 30.88 20.29 8.67
C VAL A 62 31.72 21.13 7.73
N ASP A 63 32.58 21.99 8.30
CA ASP A 63 33.51 22.84 7.53
C ASP A 63 34.39 22.02 6.58
N ASN A 64 34.47 22.47 5.32
CA ASN A 64 35.23 21.83 4.24
C ASN A 64 34.79 20.41 3.88
N CYS A 65 33.63 19.93 4.35
CA CYS A 65 33.08 18.68 3.95
C CYS A 65 32.34 18.83 2.61
N PRO A 66 32.64 18.04 1.57
CA PRO A 66 31.84 18.02 0.36
C PRO A 66 30.41 17.48 0.64
N ASN A 67 29.41 18.13 0.06
CA ASN A 67 28.01 17.70 0.19
C ASN A 67 27.79 16.32 -0.43
N ASN A 68 26.87 15.57 0.13
CA ASN A 68 26.44 14.24 -0.36
C ASN A 68 27.55 13.18 -0.37
N MET A 69 28.43 13.18 0.60
CA MET A 69 29.36 12.07 0.79
C MET A 69 28.61 10.80 1.20
N LYS A 70 28.85 9.69 0.50
CA LYS A 70 28.12 8.42 0.74
C LYS A 70 28.33 7.88 2.16
N GLU A 71 29.49 8.13 2.76
CA GLU A 71 29.88 7.68 4.11
C GLU A 71 29.14 8.46 5.22
N LEU A 72 28.63 9.65 4.91
CA LEU A 72 27.91 10.53 5.82
C LEU A 72 26.39 10.54 5.55
N LYS A 73 25.93 9.78 4.55
CA LYS A 73 24.49 9.62 4.28
C LYS A 73 23.87 8.68 5.30
N HIS A 74 22.86 9.16 6.02
CA HIS A 74 22.11 8.38 7.00
C HIS A 74 20.70 8.17 6.51
N LEU A 75 20.19 6.95 6.64
CA LEU A 75 18.78 6.62 6.38
C LEU A 75 18.00 6.83 7.68
N ASP A 76 17.09 7.81 7.68
CA ASP A 76 16.34 8.19 8.87
C ASP A 76 15.05 7.36 9.03
N SER A 77 14.27 7.27 7.96
CA SER A 77 12.98 6.58 8.00
C SER A 77 12.51 6.12 6.62
N TRP A 78 11.43 5.34 6.62
CA TRP A 78 10.68 4.95 5.44
C TRP A 78 9.23 5.41 5.56
N ASP A 79 8.76 6.17 4.58
CA ASP A 79 7.35 6.51 4.42
C ASP A 79 6.72 5.53 3.42
N CYS A 80 5.88 4.63 3.94
CA CYS A 80 5.27 3.56 3.18
C CYS A 80 3.75 3.65 3.24
N GLY A 81 3.07 3.51 2.10
CA GLY A 81 1.63 3.64 2.07
C GLY A 81 0.98 3.14 0.80
N PHE A 82 -0.36 3.03 0.85
CA PHE A 82 -1.23 2.78 -0.29
C PHE A 82 -2.20 3.95 -0.47
N GLU A 83 -2.27 4.47 -1.68
CA GLU A 83 -3.23 5.52 -2.05
C GLU A 83 -4.16 4.96 -3.13
N PHE A 84 -5.46 5.08 -2.93
CA PHE A 84 -6.46 4.60 -3.88
C PHE A 84 -7.80 5.30 -3.71
N THR A 85 -8.64 5.19 -4.73
CA THR A 85 -10.03 5.65 -4.68
C THR A 85 -10.94 4.42 -4.61
N SER A 86 -11.64 4.28 -3.49
CA SER A 86 -12.64 3.24 -3.25
C SER A 86 -14.00 3.64 -3.82
N LEU A 87 -14.68 2.69 -4.43
CA LEU A 87 -16.08 2.79 -4.83
C LEU A 87 -17.04 2.22 -3.78
N GLY A 88 -16.50 1.55 -2.75
CA GLY A 88 -17.27 0.92 -1.70
C GLY A 88 -17.69 1.92 -0.61
N THR A 89 -18.95 1.82 -0.18
CA THR A 89 -19.52 2.56 0.96
C THR A 89 -20.01 1.61 2.06
N SER A 90 -19.43 0.41 2.16
CA SER A 90 -19.70 -0.52 3.25
C SER A 90 -19.22 0.04 4.59
N ALA A 91 -19.79 -0.44 5.68
CA ALA A 91 -19.39 -0.01 7.02
C ALA A 91 -17.87 -0.24 7.27
N GLU A 92 -17.33 -1.34 6.75
CA GLU A 92 -15.90 -1.65 6.84
C GLU A 92 -15.05 -0.70 5.99
N SER A 93 -15.47 -0.36 4.76
CA SER A 93 -14.77 0.58 3.91
C SER A 93 -14.76 2.00 4.50
N ILE A 94 -15.86 2.42 5.09
CA ILE A 94 -15.95 3.72 5.77
C ILE A 94 -15.07 3.73 7.03
N LYS A 95 -15.09 2.66 7.83
CA LYS A 95 -14.23 2.52 9.00
C LYS A 95 -12.75 2.56 8.59
N LEU A 96 -12.37 1.85 7.54
CA LEU A 96 -11.00 1.85 7.01
C LEU A 96 -10.54 3.26 6.63
N ALA A 97 -11.41 4.02 5.95
CA ALA A 97 -11.09 5.41 5.57
C ALA A 97 -11.04 6.37 6.77
N LEU A 98 -11.85 6.13 7.81
CA LEU A 98 -11.83 6.95 9.04
C LEU A 98 -10.62 6.64 9.95
N GLY A 99 -10.07 5.42 9.89
CA GLY A 99 -9.06 4.93 10.81
C GLY A 99 -9.65 4.60 12.18
N ALA A 100 -9.69 5.55 13.11
CA ALA A 100 -10.19 5.35 14.47
C ALA A 100 -11.73 5.46 14.56
N ALA A 101 -12.44 4.36 14.34
CA ALA A 101 -13.90 4.32 14.39
C ALA A 101 -14.45 2.98 14.89
N ASP A 102 -15.62 3.02 15.51
CA ASP A 102 -16.36 1.84 15.95
C ASP A 102 -17.58 1.59 15.05
N ILE A 103 -17.84 0.31 14.80
CA ILE A 103 -19.03 -0.13 14.08
C ILE A 103 -20.00 -0.79 15.05
N THR A 104 -21.22 -0.27 15.17
CA THR A 104 -22.29 -0.92 15.89
C THR A 104 -23.00 -1.92 14.97
N ALA A 105 -22.71 -3.21 15.11
CA ALA A 105 -23.18 -4.25 14.19
C ALA A 105 -24.72 -4.28 14.01
N SER A 106 -25.50 -4.03 15.06
CA SER A 106 -26.96 -4.05 15.01
C SER A 106 -27.59 -2.96 14.14
N THR A 107 -26.89 -1.84 13.94
CA THR A 107 -27.40 -0.67 13.22
C THR A 107 -26.53 -0.27 12.03
N SER A 108 -25.41 -0.94 11.82
CA SER A 108 -24.36 -0.53 10.87
C SER A 108 -23.90 0.93 11.05
N LYS A 109 -24.06 1.46 12.27
CA LYS A 109 -23.68 2.82 12.63
C LYS A 109 -22.17 2.86 12.84
N ILE A 110 -21.51 3.83 12.22
CA ILE A 110 -20.08 4.06 12.36
C ILE A 110 -19.88 5.37 13.11
N VAL A 111 -19.07 5.35 14.16
CA VAL A 111 -18.80 6.52 14.98
C VAL A 111 -17.30 6.68 15.13
N PRO A 112 -16.73 7.81 14.69
CA PRO A 112 -15.33 8.12 14.95
C PRO A 112 -15.07 8.20 16.48
N ARG A 113 -13.93 7.67 16.91
CA ARG A 113 -13.48 7.72 18.31
C ARG A 113 -12.50 8.87 18.52
N LYS A 114 -12.40 9.29 19.77
CA LYS A 114 -11.41 10.29 20.20
C LYS A 114 -10.02 9.66 20.35
N ASP A 115 -9.98 8.38 20.72
CA ASP A 115 -8.75 7.67 21.04
C ASP A 115 -8.49 6.59 19.98
N LEU A 116 -7.21 6.36 19.68
CA LEU A 116 -6.75 5.32 18.78
C LEU A 116 -6.56 4.01 19.54
N ALA A 117 -7.05 2.90 19.00
CA ALA A 117 -6.86 1.57 19.56
C ALA A 117 -5.89 0.74 18.71
N GLN A 118 -5.21 -0.23 19.32
CA GLN A 118 -4.33 -1.16 18.59
C GLN A 118 -5.08 -1.96 17.52
N THR A 119 -6.37 -2.19 17.71
CA THR A 119 -7.24 -2.89 16.76
C THR A 119 -7.64 -2.06 15.53
N ASP A 120 -7.25 -0.79 15.47
CA ASP A 120 -7.46 0.06 14.29
C ASP A 120 -6.38 -0.17 13.23
N PHE A 121 -5.23 -0.70 13.65
CA PHE A 121 -4.15 -1.08 12.77
C PHE A 121 -4.41 -2.47 12.19
N SER A 122 -4.21 -2.64 10.91
CA SER A 122 -4.36 -3.93 10.23
C SER A 122 -3.35 -4.08 9.10
N ASP A 123 -2.90 -5.31 8.86
CA ASP A 123 -2.09 -5.59 7.68
C ASP A 123 -2.98 -5.58 6.44
N ILE A 124 -2.49 -4.95 5.38
CA ILE A 124 -3.19 -4.87 4.09
C ILE A 124 -2.24 -5.30 2.99
N TRP A 125 -2.77 -6.07 2.05
CA TRP A 125 -2.05 -6.54 0.90
C TRP A 125 -2.57 -5.88 -0.37
N TRP A 126 -1.67 -5.52 -1.25
CA TRP A 126 -1.95 -5.29 -2.66
C TRP A 126 -1.36 -6.45 -3.46
N VAL A 127 -2.14 -7.01 -4.39
CA VAL A 127 -1.71 -8.12 -5.26
C VAL A 127 -2.10 -7.80 -6.68
N GLY A 128 -1.15 -7.90 -7.59
CA GLY A 128 -1.35 -7.68 -9.02
C GLY A 128 -0.72 -8.79 -9.87
N ASP A 129 -1.31 -9.06 -11.02
CA ASP A 129 -0.84 -10.07 -11.95
C ASP A 129 0.34 -9.57 -12.78
N ARG A 130 1.26 -10.47 -13.11
CA ARG A 130 2.33 -10.26 -14.07
C ARG A 130 1.99 -10.86 -15.42
N ALA A 131 2.59 -10.35 -16.49
CA ALA A 131 2.39 -10.82 -17.86
C ALA A 131 2.83 -12.28 -18.09
N ASP A 132 3.77 -12.79 -17.28
CA ASP A 132 4.23 -14.18 -17.30
C ASP A 132 3.31 -15.17 -16.56
N GLY A 133 2.17 -14.72 -16.06
CA GLY A 133 1.27 -15.51 -15.22
C GLY A 133 1.74 -15.63 -13.77
N GLY A 134 2.77 -14.93 -13.37
CA GLY A 134 3.19 -14.72 -11.98
C GLY A 134 2.41 -13.60 -11.32
N LEU A 135 2.90 -13.15 -10.16
CA LEU A 135 2.27 -12.05 -9.42
C LEU A 135 3.30 -11.17 -8.71
N VAL A 136 2.89 -9.94 -8.44
CA VAL A 136 3.55 -9.03 -7.51
C VAL A 136 2.61 -8.81 -6.33
N ALA A 137 3.12 -8.96 -5.11
CA ALA A 137 2.36 -8.66 -3.92
C ALA A 137 3.14 -7.71 -3.02
N VAL A 138 2.44 -6.79 -2.38
CA VAL A 138 3.01 -5.86 -1.42
C VAL A 138 2.18 -5.91 -0.15
N LYS A 139 2.85 -6.15 0.97
CA LYS A 139 2.25 -6.12 2.30
C LYS A 139 2.54 -4.80 2.98
N LEU A 140 1.51 -4.08 3.38
CA LEU A 140 1.61 -2.92 4.25
C LEU A 140 1.24 -3.35 5.67
N LYS A 141 2.21 -3.28 6.59
CA LYS A 141 2.04 -3.68 7.99
C LYS A 141 1.43 -2.55 8.79
N ASN A 142 0.57 -2.91 9.74
CA ASN A 142 -0.06 -1.96 10.65
C ASN A 142 -0.61 -0.72 9.91
N ALA A 143 -1.34 -0.94 8.82
CA ALA A 143 -1.91 0.13 8.02
C ALA A 143 -3.01 0.86 8.79
N LEU A 144 -2.96 2.20 8.72
CA LEU A 144 -3.97 3.09 9.28
C LEU A 144 -4.22 4.23 8.30
N SER A 145 -5.48 4.63 8.14
CA SER A 145 -5.81 5.84 7.38
C SER A 145 -5.49 7.08 8.20
N THR A 146 -4.70 7.99 7.62
CA THR A 146 -4.24 9.22 8.27
C THR A 146 -4.91 10.48 7.72
N GLU A 147 -5.61 10.39 6.58
CA GLU A 147 -6.29 11.53 5.94
C GLU A 147 -7.79 11.62 6.25
N GLY A 148 -8.36 10.56 6.85
CA GLY A 148 -9.76 10.51 7.19
C GLY A 148 -10.66 10.20 5.98
N PHE A 149 -11.98 10.39 6.16
CA PHE A 149 -13.00 10.04 5.18
C PHE A 149 -13.43 11.25 4.35
N SER A 150 -13.35 11.12 3.04
CA SER A 150 -13.88 12.11 2.08
C SER A 150 -14.65 11.39 0.99
N LEU A 151 -15.94 11.71 0.84
CA LEU A 151 -16.82 11.17 -0.19
C LEU A 151 -17.17 12.24 -1.21
N GLN A 152 -16.75 12.04 -2.45
CA GLN A 152 -17.14 12.89 -3.56
C GLN A 152 -18.26 12.21 -4.36
N THR A 153 -19.35 12.92 -4.59
CA THR A 153 -20.48 12.46 -5.40
C THR A 153 -20.72 13.38 -6.60
N THR A 154 -21.13 12.82 -7.72
CA THR A 154 -21.46 13.55 -8.93
C THR A 154 -22.82 13.10 -9.47
N LYS A 155 -23.54 14.00 -10.16
CA LYS A 155 -24.81 13.67 -10.82
C LYS A 155 -24.55 12.60 -11.89
N ASN A 156 -25.30 11.51 -11.82
CA ASN A 156 -25.18 10.33 -12.71
C ASN A 156 -23.79 9.65 -12.68
N GLY A 157 -22.96 9.92 -11.66
CA GLY A 157 -21.67 9.30 -11.45
C GLY A 157 -21.64 8.36 -10.25
N LYS A 158 -20.52 7.67 -10.07
CA LYS A 158 -20.25 6.83 -8.91
C LYS A 158 -19.72 7.70 -7.76
N GLY A 159 -20.14 7.43 -6.53
CA GLY A 159 -19.49 7.98 -5.35
C GLY A 159 -18.06 7.46 -5.24
N GLN A 160 -17.12 8.31 -4.88
CA GLN A 160 -15.70 8.03 -4.77
C GLN A 160 -15.21 8.41 -3.38
N VAL A 161 -14.54 7.48 -2.71
CA VAL A 161 -13.92 7.70 -1.40
C VAL A 161 -12.42 7.62 -1.57
N SER A 162 -11.73 8.74 -1.36
CA SER A 162 -10.27 8.77 -1.33
C SER A 162 -9.77 8.15 -0.03
N VAL A 163 -8.81 7.23 -0.13
CA VAL A 163 -8.21 6.52 1.00
C VAL A 163 -6.70 6.59 0.87
N ASN A 164 -6.04 7.03 1.93
CA ASN A 164 -4.60 7.01 2.08
C ASN A 164 -4.24 6.23 3.34
N LEU A 165 -3.58 5.09 3.15
CA LEU A 165 -3.14 4.20 4.22
C LEU A 165 -1.64 4.35 4.42
N THR A 166 -1.24 4.62 5.64
CA THR A 166 0.16 4.66 6.04
C THR A 166 0.51 3.43 6.89
N GLY A 167 1.63 2.80 6.60
CA GLY A 167 2.16 1.68 7.37
C GLY A 167 2.92 2.14 8.61
N HIS A 168 2.83 1.40 9.70
CA HIS A 168 3.46 1.75 10.96
C HIS A 168 4.35 0.63 11.48
N VAL A 169 5.44 1.02 12.15
CA VAL A 169 6.33 0.09 12.84
C VAL A 169 5.75 -0.24 14.21
N SER A 170 5.80 -1.51 14.61
CA SER A 170 5.40 -1.93 15.95
C SER A 170 6.54 -1.76 16.94
N ILE A 171 6.22 -1.41 18.20
CA ILE A 171 7.20 -1.36 19.30
C ILE A 171 7.86 -2.72 19.54
N ASP A 172 7.14 -3.81 19.26
CA ASP A 172 7.64 -5.18 19.45
C ASP A 172 8.53 -5.64 18.28
N ALA A 173 8.55 -4.89 17.15
CA ALA A 173 9.29 -5.21 15.93
C ALA A 173 9.93 -3.94 15.33
N GLN A 174 10.66 -3.18 16.14
CA GLN A 174 11.22 -1.88 15.78
C GLN A 174 12.24 -1.89 14.62
N SER A 175 12.85 -3.05 14.34
CA SER A 175 13.77 -3.23 13.22
C SER A 175 13.08 -3.64 11.92
N GLU A 176 11.78 -3.94 11.95
CA GLU A 176 11.03 -4.35 10.77
C GLU A 176 10.44 -3.13 10.06
N MET A 177 10.64 -3.11 8.74
CA MET A 177 10.02 -2.08 7.91
C MET A 177 8.51 -2.32 7.79
N PRO A 178 7.69 -1.26 7.65
CA PRO A 178 6.24 -1.39 7.58
C PRO A 178 5.75 -1.89 6.21
N MET A 179 6.65 -2.25 5.28
CA MET A 179 6.29 -2.74 3.96
C MET A 179 7.18 -3.90 3.53
N GLU A 180 6.57 -4.92 2.90
CA GLU A 180 7.25 -6.07 2.31
C GLU A 180 6.83 -6.23 0.85
N PHE A 181 7.79 -6.61 0.00
CA PHE A 181 7.58 -6.79 -1.44
C PHE A 181 7.84 -8.24 -1.84
N TYR A 182 6.97 -8.79 -2.66
CA TYR A 182 7.07 -10.13 -3.21
C TYR A 182 6.92 -10.07 -4.72
N SER A 183 7.85 -10.68 -5.44
CA SER A 183 7.78 -10.86 -6.88
C SER A 183 7.90 -12.35 -7.17
N ILE A 184 6.82 -12.96 -7.63
CA ILE A 184 6.70 -14.40 -7.85
C ILE A 184 6.52 -14.63 -9.34
N ALA A 185 7.49 -15.30 -9.97
CA ALA A 185 7.42 -15.63 -11.39
C ALA A 185 6.33 -16.67 -11.67
N GLY A 186 5.75 -16.62 -12.86
CA GLY A 186 4.78 -17.62 -13.32
C GLY A 186 5.41 -19.01 -13.48
N ALA A 187 4.61 -20.05 -13.38
CA ALA A 187 5.04 -21.46 -13.46
C ALA A 187 5.50 -21.89 -14.86
N GLY A 188 6.09 -21.03 -15.65
CA GLY A 188 6.56 -21.29 -17.02
C GLY A 188 7.71 -20.37 -17.47
N ALA A 189 8.29 -19.63 -16.53
CA ALA A 189 9.44 -18.78 -16.79
C ALA A 189 10.77 -19.49 -16.57
#